data_027fc468c42820f35d9779ccbd271b45
#
_entry.id   027fc468c42820f35d9779ccbd271b45
#
_cell.length_a   1.000
_cell.length_b   1.000
_cell.length_c   1.000
_cell.angle_alpha   90.00
_cell.angle_beta   90.00
_cell.angle_gamma   90.00
#
_symmetry.space_group_name_H-M   'P 1'
#
loop_
_entity.id
_entity.type
_entity.pdbx_description
1 polymer ?
#
loop_
_entity_poly.entity_id
_entity_poly.type
_entity_poly.pdbx_seq_one_letter_code
_entity_poly.pdbx_strand_id
1 'polypeptide(L)'
;MSGIISARAWGKVWAYRSTFLLGLLNTVETAFFAILLSLALGVIFGLMATSGKKVLQIISRVYVEIMQNTPILLQLCFFYYALAFSGHSIGILPTGIVALGVYTGAYMAEVVRAGIEAVPKGQFEAAVSQGFTYVERMYYIILPQSIKIILPPMVNQIVNLIKNTSCLYIIGGADLISLTYSFVTGENTGGAYAPAYLVSGLLFFVICYPLSKTAVSYTHLTLP
;
A
#
# COMPACT_ATOMS: atom_id res chain seq x y z
N MET A 1 7.50 15.42 -33.49
CA MET A 1 7.42 13.95 -33.35
C MET A 1 8.78 13.31 -32.96
N SER A 2 9.62 13.97 -32.17
CA SER A 2 11.02 13.54 -31.93
C SER A 2 11.31 12.99 -30.53
N GLY A 3 10.34 12.83 -29.66
CA GLY A 3 10.61 12.49 -28.24
C GLY A 3 10.87 11.01 -27.96
N ILE A 4 10.03 10.09 -28.43
CA ILE A 4 10.11 8.66 -28.07
C ILE A 4 11.22 7.94 -28.86
N ILE A 5 11.49 8.36 -30.09
CA ILE A 5 12.41 7.69 -31.03
C ILE A 5 13.82 8.32 -31.02
N SER A 6 14.04 9.38 -30.24
CA SER A 6 15.33 10.08 -30.23
C SER A 6 16.40 9.25 -29.51
N ALA A 7 17.40 8.75 -30.28
CA ALA A 7 18.55 8.06 -29.70
C ALA A 7 19.30 8.92 -28.65
N ARG A 8 19.29 10.24 -28.81
CA ARG A 8 19.89 11.19 -27.86
C ARG A 8 19.12 11.16 -26.48
N ALA A 9 17.77 11.09 -26.51
CA ALA A 9 16.97 11.03 -25.30
C ALA A 9 17.18 9.71 -24.56
N TRP A 10 17.25 8.58 -25.27
CA TRP A 10 17.60 7.29 -24.70
C TRP A 10 19.02 7.23 -24.15
N GLY A 11 19.99 7.85 -24.84
CA GLY A 11 21.35 7.98 -24.34
C GLY A 11 21.44 8.72 -23.01
N LYS A 12 20.65 9.80 -22.83
CA LYS A 12 20.56 10.51 -21.55
C LYS A 12 20.00 9.58 -20.43
N VAL A 13 18.91 8.88 -20.69
CA VAL A 13 18.32 7.96 -19.69
C VAL A 13 19.31 6.87 -19.31
N TRP A 14 20.03 6.30 -20.27
CA TRP A 14 21.08 5.31 -20.01
C TRP A 14 22.24 5.87 -19.18
N ALA A 15 22.69 7.08 -19.47
CA ALA A 15 23.76 7.75 -18.72
C ALA A 15 23.37 7.96 -17.23
N TYR A 16 22.11 8.25 -16.98
CA TYR A 16 21.58 8.50 -15.62
C TYR A 16 20.80 7.29 -15.03
N ARG A 17 21.03 6.08 -15.51
CA ARG A 17 20.36 4.87 -15.02
C ARG A 17 20.46 4.66 -13.51
N SER A 18 21.55 5.10 -12.89
CA SER A 18 21.73 5.05 -11.43
C SER A 18 20.68 5.86 -10.67
N THR A 19 20.23 6.99 -11.22
CA THR A 19 19.17 7.81 -10.63
C THR A 19 17.84 7.04 -10.59
N PHE A 20 17.49 6.35 -11.67
CA PHE A 20 16.27 5.52 -11.73
C PHE A 20 16.36 4.32 -10.77
N LEU A 21 17.54 3.68 -10.69
CA LEU A 21 17.74 2.57 -9.75
C LEU A 21 17.67 3.04 -8.29
N LEU A 22 18.24 4.21 -7.97
CA LEU A 22 18.14 4.80 -6.66
C LEU A 22 16.69 5.12 -6.31
N GLY A 23 15.94 5.73 -7.24
CA GLY A 23 14.52 5.99 -7.05
C GLY A 23 13.71 4.72 -6.82
N LEU A 24 14.04 3.64 -7.54
CA LEU A 24 13.42 2.34 -7.36
C LEU A 24 13.71 1.75 -5.97
N LEU A 25 14.96 1.82 -5.50
CA LEU A 25 15.33 1.38 -4.15
C LEU A 25 14.58 2.16 -3.07
N ASN A 26 14.51 3.48 -3.18
CA ASN A 26 13.76 4.31 -2.25
C ASN A 26 12.25 4.00 -2.27
N THR A 27 11.69 3.71 -3.44
CA THR A 27 10.31 3.23 -3.59
C THR A 27 10.08 1.93 -2.83
N VAL A 28 10.98 0.94 -3.03
CA VAL A 28 10.88 -0.35 -2.35
C VAL A 28 11.07 -0.21 -0.84
N GLU A 29 12.03 0.59 -0.39
CA GLU A 29 12.25 0.86 1.03
C GLU A 29 11.02 1.49 1.68
N THR A 30 10.49 2.56 1.09
CA THR A 30 9.27 3.22 1.59
C THR A 30 8.09 2.25 1.64
N ALA A 31 7.88 1.50 0.54
CA ALA A 31 6.81 0.52 0.46
C ALA A 31 6.96 -0.57 1.52
N PHE A 32 8.15 -1.09 1.73
CA PHE A 32 8.41 -2.16 2.71
C PHE A 32 7.96 -1.75 4.12
N PHE A 33 8.41 -0.60 4.61
CA PHE A 33 8.04 -0.15 5.96
C PHE A 33 6.56 0.27 6.04
N ALA A 34 6.01 0.89 4.99
CA ALA A 34 4.60 1.24 4.95
C ALA A 34 3.70 -0.01 4.91
N ILE A 35 4.11 -1.09 4.23
CA ILE A 35 3.40 -2.39 4.24
C ILE A 35 3.39 -2.98 5.65
N LEU A 36 4.51 -2.99 6.37
CA LEU A 36 4.55 -3.51 7.73
C LEU A 36 3.59 -2.75 8.65
N LEU A 37 3.58 -1.41 8.56
CA LEU A 37 2.65 -0.58 9.32
C LEU A 37 1.19 -0.83 8.91
N SER A 38 0.91 -0.92 7.61
CA SER A 38 -0.45 -1.14 7.12
C SER A 38 -0.99 -2.51 7.49
N LEU A 39 -0.16 -3.55 7.49
CA LEU A 39 -0.54 -4.89 7.95
C LEU A 39 -0.88 -4.89 9.45
N ALA A 40 -0.04 -4.25 10.28
CA ALA A 40 -0.32 -4.14 11.70
C ALA A 40 -1.64 -3.42 11.98
N LEU A 41 -1.84 -2.25 11.38
CA LEU A 41 -3.08 -1.49 11.52
C LEU A 41 -4.29 -2.23 10.94
N GLY A 42 -4.12 -2.87 9.77
CA GLY A 42 -5.16 -3.65 9.11
C GLY A 42 -5.68 -4.79 9.99
N VAL A 43 -4.77 -5.55 10.60
CA VAL A 43 -5.14 -6.64 11.50
C VAL A 43 -5.80 -6.09 12.77
N ILE A 44 -5.22 -5.08 13.41
CA ILE A 44 -5.77 -4.49 14.65
C ILE A 44 -7.19 -3.97 14.40
N PHE A 45 -7.38 -3.09 13.43
CA PHE A 45 -8.68 -2.48 13.19
C PHE A 45 -9.68 -3.45 12.55
N GLY A 46 -9.24 -4.41 11.74
CA GLY A 46 -10.10 -5.47 11.21
C GLY A 46 -10.65 -6.39 12.32
N LEU A 47 -9.81 -6.79 13.29
CA LEU A 47 -10.24 -7.55 14.45
C LEU A 47 -11.15 -6.71 15.38
N MET A 48 -10.87 -5.42 15.53
CA MET A 48 -11.75 -4.51 16.29
C MET A 48 -13.13 -4.41 15.63
N ALA A 49 -13.20 -4.34 14.30
CA ALA A 49 -14.45 -4.28 13.54
C ALA A 49 -15.35 -5.51 13.74
N THR A 50 -14.75 -6.69 13.90
CA THR A 50 -15.49 -7.96 14.09
C THR A 50 -15.65 -8.35 15.57
N SER A 51 -15.15 -7.54 16.50
CA SER A 51 -15.26 -7.80 17.93
C SER A 51 -16.71 -7.68 18.42
N GLY A 52 -17.07 -8.40 19.48
CA GLY A 52 -18.38 -8.26 20.13
C GLY A 52 -18.59 -6.93 20.90
N LYS A 53 -17.58 -6.03 20.91
CA LYS A 53 -17.61 -4.78 21.69
C LYS A 53 -17.92 -3.59 20.77
N LYS A 54 -19.09 -2.99 20.94
CA LYS A 54 -19.60 -1.88 20.13
C LYS A 54 -18.63 -0.67 20.05
N VAL A 55 -17.92 -0.37 21.14
CA VAL A 55 -16.93 0.72 21.18
C VAL A 55 -15.78 0.46 20.20
N LEU A 56 -15.23 -0.77 20.18
CA LEU A 56 -14.15 -1.14 19.26
C LEU A 56 -14.60 -1.09 17.81
N GLN A 57 -15.82 -1.54 17.52
CA GLN A 57 -16.41 -1.45 16.18
C GLN A 57 -16.54 0.00 15.71
N ILE A 58 -16.99 0.91 16.60
CA ILE A 58 -17.13 2.33 16.28
C ILE A 58 -15.75 2.95 15.97
N ILE A 59 -14.76 2.70 16.82
CA ILE A 59 -13.39 3.23 16.61
C ILE A 59 -12.82 2.76 15.28
N SER A 60 -12.94 1.46 14.97
CA SER A 60 -12.50 0.90 13.70
C SER A 60 -13.23 1.54 12.52
N ARG A 61 -14.55 1.66 12.59
CA ARG A 61 -15.37 2.28 11.55
C ARG A 61 -14.95 3.72 11.28
N VAL A 62 -14.79 4.55 12.31
CA VAL A 62 -14.39 5.95 12.18
C VAL A 62 -13.03 6.05 11.48
N TYR A 63 -12.06 5.22 11.87
CA TYR A 63 -10.76 5.17 11.22
C TYR A 63 -10.88 4.83 9.73
N VAL A 64 -11.59 3.75 9.41
CA VAL A 64 -11.76 3.27 8.03
C VAL A 64 -12.49 4.31 7.17
N GLU A 65 -13.59 4.87 7.67
CA GLU A 65 -14.38 5.86 6.93
C GLU A 65 -13.59 7.15 6.65
N ILE A 66 -12.82 7.66 7.62
CA ILE A 66 -12.00 8.85 7.40
C ILE A 66 -10.91 8.57 6.36
N MET A 67 -10.18 7.47 6.50
CA MET A 67 -9.04 7.18 5.62
C MET A 67 -9.47 6.81 4.20
N GLN A 68 -10.56 6.08 4.02
CA GLN A 68 -11.02 5.66 2.69
C GLN A 68 -11.76 6.77 1.92
N ASN A 69 -12.40 7.71 2.61
CA ASN A 69 -13.16 8.78 1.97
C ASN A 69 -12.37 10.08 1.77
N THR A 70 -11.06 10.08 2.07
CA THR A 70 -10.18 11.22 1.79
C THR A 70 -9.06 10.82 0.84
N PRO A 71 -8.68 11.69 -0.14
CA PRO A 71 -7.62 11.37 -1.09
C PRO A 71 -6.26 11.18 -0.39
N ILE A 72 -5.51 10.13 -0.77
CA ILE A 72 -4.17 9.86 -0.23
C ILE A 72 -3.23 11.06 -0.39
N LEU A 73 -3.30 11.76 -1.50
CA LEU A 73 -2.47 12.94 -1.78
C LEU A 73 -2.72 14.05 -0.76
N LEU A 74 -4.00 14.28 -0.40
CA LEU A 74 -4.36 15.25 0.63
C LEU A 74 -3.85 14.83 2.01
N GLN A 75 -4.01 13.55 2.36
CA GLN A 75 -3.52 13.01 3.63
C GLN A 75 -2.00 13.14 3.74
N LEU A 76 -1.26 12.84 2.66
CA LEU A 76 0.18 12.96 2.61
C LEU A 76 0.64 14.41 2.86
N CYS A 77 0.02 15.37 2.17
CA CYS A 77 0.27 16.80 2.40
C CYS A 77 -0.07 17.20 3.84
N PHE A 78 -1.20 16.74 4.36
CA PHE A 78 -1.60 17.03 5.73
C PHE A 78 -0.56 16.52 6.75
N PHE A 79 -0.15 15.25 6.66
CA PHE A 79 0.87 14.70 7.56
C PHE A 79 2.19 15.45 7.46
N TYR A 80 2.63 15.77 6.24
CA TYR A 80 3.89 16.47 6.03
C TYR A 80 3.87 17.88 6.62
N TYR A 81 2.88 18.68 6.26
CA TYR A 81 2.81 20.08 6.69
C TYR A 81 2.37 20.22 8.16
N ALA A 82 1.44 19.40 8.64
CA ALA A 82 1.02 19.45 10.05
C ALA A 82 2.18 19.14 10.99
N LEU A 83 3.01 18.14 10.67
CA LEU A 83 4.19 17.80 11.45
C LEU A 83 5.26 18.92 11.37
N ALA A 84 5.49 19.47 10.18
CA ALA A 84 6.44 20.56 10.00
C ALA A 84 6.03 21.83 10.80
N PHE A 85 4.76 22.22 10.73
CA PHE A 85 4.25 23.39 11.48
C PHE A 85 4.19 23.18 13.00
N SER A 86 4.07 21.94 13.46
CA SER A 86 4.16 21.63 14.90
C SER A 86 5.59 21.62 15.46
N GLY A 87 6.58 21.89 14.63
CA GLY A 87 8.00 21.83 15.00
C GLY A 87 8.58 20.41 15.06
N HIS A 88 7.82 19.38 14.66
CA HIS A 88 8.20 17.98 14.72
C HIS A 88 8.41 17.38 13.31
N SER A 89 9.16 18.04 12.46
CA SER A 89 9.46 17.50 11.14
C SER A 89 10.26 16.19 11.25
N ILE A 90 9.67 15.10 10.80
CA ILE A 90 10.29 13.76 10.78
C ILE A 90 10.97 13.44 9.44
N GLY A 91 10.95 14.37 8.49
CA GLY A 91 11.47 14.16 7.15
C GLY A 91 10.46 13.49 6.20
N ILE A 92 10.80 13.47 4.91
CA ILE A 92 9.88 13.04 3.84
C ILE A 92 9.65 11.53 3.88
N LEU A 93 10.71 10.73 4.01
CA LEU A 93 10.62 9.27 4.00
C LEU A 93 9.73 8.74 5.14
N PRO A 94 9.98 9.08 6.43
CA PRO A 94 9.10 8.66 7.52
C PRO A 94 7.67 9.18 7.37
N THR A 95 7.48 10.41 6.87
CA THR A 95 6.13 10.94 6.60
C THR A 95 5.41 10.08 5.57
N GLY A 96 6.09 9.71 4.49
CA GLY A 96 5.55 8.81 3.47
C GLY A 96 5.18 7.45 4.02
N ILE A 97 6.04 6.85 4.85
CA ILE A 97 5.79 5.55 5.50
C ILE A 97 4.53 5.63 6.37
N VAL A 98 4.41 6.66 7.20
CA VAL A 98 3.25 6.84 8.09
C VAL A 98 1.98 7.09 7.28
N ALA A 99 1.98 8.05 6.36
CA ALA A 99 0.80 8.40 5.57
C ALA A 99 0.30 7.21 4.73
N LEU A 100 1.19 6.56 3.98
CA LEU A 100 0.85 5.40 3.16
C LEU A 100 0.43 4.20 4.01
N GLY A 101 1.12 3.96 5.14
CA GLY A 101 0.82 2.88 6.05
C GLY A 101 -0.54 3.05 6.72
N VAL A 102 -0.87 4.25 7.20
CA VAL A 102 -2.17 4.56 7.81
C VAL A 102 -3.28 4.51 6.77
N TYR A 103 -3.09 5.08 5.59
CA TYR A 103 -4.05 5.02 4.50
C TYR A 103 -4.35 3.58 4.08
N THR A 104 -3.33 2.82 3.71
CA THR A 104 -3.51 1.43 3.24
C THR A 104 -3.96 0.51 4.36
N GLY A 105 -3.59 0.79 5.60
CA GLY A 105 -4.05 0.06 6.79
C GLY A 105 -5.57 0.05 6.93
N ALA A 106 -6.25 1.13 6.55
CA ALA A 106 -7.71 1.19 6.54
C ALA A 106 -8.33 0.23 5.51
N TYR A 107 -7.76 0.15 4.31
CA TYR A 107 -8.18 -0.83 3.29
C TYR A 107 -7.89 -2.26 3.71
N MET A 108 -6.73 -2.51 4.35
CA MET A 108 -6.39 -3.83 4.89
C MET A 108 -7.32 -4.22 6.05
N ALA A 109 -7.75 -3.27 6.90
CA ALA A 109 -8.72 -3.52 7.96
C ALA A 109 -10.07 -4.01 7.41
N GLU A 110 -10.52 -3.41 6.32
CA GLU A 110 -11.74 -3.82 5.64
C GLU A 110 -11.60 -5.21 4.99
N VAL A 111 -10.44 -5.50 4.40
CA VAL A 111 -10.14 -6.85 3.87
C VAL A 111 -10.17 -7.91 4.98
N VAL A 112 -9.58 -7.62 6.15
CA VAL A 112 -9.59 -8.52 7.31
C VAL A 112 -11.02 -8.71 7.81
N ARG A 113 -11.78 -7.62 7.99
CA ARG A 113 -13.18 -7.68 8.41
C ARG A 113 -14.01 -8.55 7.47
N ALA A 114 -13.96 -8.26 6.18
CA ALA A 114 -14.72 -8.98 5.16
C ALA A 114 -14.34 -10.47 5.10
N GLY A 115 -13.05 -10.80 5.23
CA GLY A 115 -12.59 -12.17 5.24
C GLY A 115 -13.04 -12.97 6.47
N ILE A 116 -13.15 -12.34 7.63
CA ILE A 116 -13.70 -12.97 8.84
C ILE A 116 -15.20 -13.17 8.68
N GLU A 117 -15.93 -12.19 8.19
CA GLU A 117 -17.38 -12.25 7.99
C GLU A 117 -17.80 -13.22 6.87
N ALA A 118 -16.90 -13.54 5.94
CA ALA A 118 -17.14 -14.53 4.90
C ALA A 118 -17.12 -15.99 5.40
N VAL A 119 -16.60 -16.24 6.60
CA VAL A 119 -16.68 -17.58 7.21
C VAL A 119 -18.14 -17.93 7.52
N PRO A 120 -18.63 -19.11 7.12
CA PRO A 120 -20.03 -19.50 7.32
C PRO A 120 -20.46 -19.39 8.79
N LYS A 121 -21.65 -18.81 9.05
CA LYS A 121 -22.19 -18.63 10.41
C LYS A 121 -22.26 -19.92 11.21
N GLY A 122 -22.53 -21.04 10.54
CA GLY A 122 -22.56 -22.36 11.18
C GLY A 122 -21.24 -22.74 11.86
N GLN A 123 -20.09 -22.24 11.39
CA GLN A 123 -18.81 -22.44 12.06
C GLN A 123 -18.74 -21.71 13.41
N PHE A 124 -19.31 -20.50 13.46
CA PHE A 124 -19.41 -19.73 14.71
C PHE A 124 -20.36 -20.40 15.71
N GLU A 125 -21.52 -20.88 15.23
CA GLU A 125 -22.55 -21.52 16.05
C GLU A 125 -22.08 -22.88 16.58
N ALA A 126 -21.46 -23.71 15.74
CA ALA A 126 -20.88 -24.98 16.14
C ALA A 126 -19.79 -24.82 17.20
N ALA A 127 -18.93 -23.83 17.04
CA ALA A 127 -17.89 -23.53 18.03
C ALA A 127 -18.47 -23.11 19.39
N VAL A 128 -19.54 -22.28 19.39
CA VAL A 128 -20.25 -21.90 20.62
C VAL A 128 -20.89 -23.12 21.30
N SER A 129 -21.53 -23.99 20.52
CA SER A 129 -22.16 -25.22 21.01
C SER A 129 -21.17 -26.20 21.63
N GLN A 130 -19.90 -26.17 21.16
CA GLN A 130 -18.80 -26.96 21.74
C GLN A 130 -18.13 -26.28 22.95
N GLY A 131 -18.62 -25.13 23.40
CA GLY A 131 -18.08 -24.42 24.54
C GLY A 131 -16.83 -23.57 24.31
N PHE A 132 -16.44 -23.31 23.05
CA PHE A 132 -15.31 -22.44 22.76
C PHE A 132 -15.59 -21.01 23.22
N THR A 133 -14.62 -20.43 23.91
CA THR A 133 -14.58 -18.99 24.19
C THR A 133 -14.40 -18.20 22.87
N TYR A 134 -14.64 -16.89 22.93
CA TYR A 134 -14.44 -16.02 21.76
C TYR A 134 -13.01 -16.13 21.19
N VAL A 135 -11.99 -16.13 22.06
CA VAL A 135 -10.58 -16.18 21.65
C VAL A 135 -10.24 -17.53 21.02
N GLU A 136 -10.66 -18.63 21.64
CA GLU A 136 -10.43 -19.98 21.12
C GLU A 136 -11.12 -20.17 19.77
N ARG A 137 -12.36 -19.76 19.64
CA ARG A 137 -13.12 -19.80 18.38
C ARG A 137 -12.41 -19.02 17.27
N MET A 138 -11.96 -17.78 17.58
CA MET A 138 -11.23 -16.98 16.61
C MET A 138 -9.93 -17.67 16.21
N TYR A 139 -9.14 -18.10 17.17
CA TYR A 139 -7.79 -18.64 16.91
C TYR A 139 -7.79 -20.01 16.21
N TYR A 140 -8.62 -20.94 16.67
CA TYR A 140 -8.59 -22.32 16.17
C TYR A 140 -9.52 -22.57 14.97
N ILE A 141 -10.59 -21.81 14.80
CA ILE A 141 -11.63 -22.10 13.81
C ILE A 141 -11.74 -21.00 12.74
N ILE A 142 -11.92 -19.74 13.15
CA ILE A 142 -12.28 -18.67 12.24
C ILE A 142 -11.08 -18.12 11.49
N LEU A 143 -10.00 -17.73 12.19
CA LEU A 143 -8.81 -17.16 11.58
C LEU A 143 -8.15 -18.10 10.55
N PRO A 144 -7.95 -19.41 10.81
CA PRO A 144 -7.37 -20.30 9.82
C PRO A 144 -8.17 -20.42 8.52
N GLN A 145 -9.51 -20.30 8.60
CA GLN A 145 -10.38 -20.28 7.43
C GLN A 145 -10.36 -18.92 6.73
N SER A 146 -10.44 -17.82 7.48
CA SER A 146 -10.48 -16.47 6.95
C SER A 146 -9.16 -16.06 6.26
N ILE A 147 -8.00 -16.52 6.73
CA ILE A 147 -6.69 -16.19 6.13
C ILE A 147 -6.67 -16.53 4.64
N LYS A 148 -7.23 -17.66 4.23
CA LYS A 148 -7.29 -18.06 2.81
C LYS A 148 -8.10 -17.07 1.96
N ILE A 149 -9.13 -16.48 2.55
CA ILE A 149 -10.00 -15.49 1.89
C ILE A 149 -9.34 -14.10 1.90
N ILE A 150 -8.60 -13.77 2.96
CA ILE A 150 -7.94 -12.48 3.18
C ILE A 150 -6.71 -12.30 2.26
N LEU A 151 -5.92 -13.35 2.07
CA LEU A 151 -4.62 -13.24 1.40
C LEU A 151 -4.68 -12.63 -0.01
N PRO A 152 -5.55 -13.07 -0.95
CA PRO A 152 -5.56 -12.51 -2.29
C PRO A 152 -5.87 -11.00 -2.35
N PRO A 153 -6.94 -10.49 -1.72
CA PRO A 153 -7.20 -9.04 -1.70
C PRO A 153 -6.13 -8.27 -0.92
N MET A 154 -5.48 -8.87 0.09
CA MET A 154 -4.37 -8.25 0.83
C MET A 154 -3.18 -7.98 -0.09
N VAL A 155 -2.79 -8.93 -0.96
CA VAL A 155 -1.72 -8.74 -1.94
C VAL A 155 -2.08 -7.62 -2.93
N ASN A 156 -3.35 -7.48 -3.32
CA ASN A 156 -3.79 -6.37 -4.16
C ASN A 156 -3.59 -5.00 -3.46
N GLN A 157 -3.84 -4.92 -2.14
CA GLN A 157 -3.56 -3.70 -1.37
C GLN A 157 -2.06 -3.40 -1.28
N ILE A 158 -1.21 -4.42 -1.15
CA ILE A 158 0.25 -4.26 -1.20
C ILE A 158 0.69 -3.66 -2.54
N VAL A 159 0.20 -4.19 -3.65
CA VAL A 159 0.51 -3.67 -5.00
C VAL A 159 0.03 -2.23 -5.16
N ASN A 160 -1.15 -1.90 -4.65
CA ASN A 160 -1.67 -0.53 -4.66
C ASN A 160 -0.80 0.42 -3.81
N LEU A 161 -0.35 -0.01 -2.63
CA LEU A 161 0.56 0.76 -1.79
C LEU A 161 1.87 1.07 -2.53
N ILE A 162 2.50 0.07 -3.18
CA ILE A 162 3.72 0.28 -3.98
C ILE A 162 3.48 1.35 -5.05
N LYS A 163 2.37 1.31 -5.77
CA LYS A 163 2.04 2.34 -6.77
C LYS A 163 1.78 3.71 -6.14
N ASN A 164 1.17 3.76 -4.96
CA ASN A 164 0.86 4.99 -4.24
C ASN A 164 2.11 5.69 -3.67
N THR A 165 3.27 5.03 -3.59
CA THR A 165 4.53 5.72 -3.25
C THR A 165 4.83 6.88 -4.21
N SER A 166 4.36 6.79 -5.46
CA SER A 166 4.49 7.87 -6.45
C SER A 166 3.87 9.20 -6.00
N CYS A 167 2.93 9.18 -5.04
CA CYS A 167 2.35 10.40 -4.48
C CYS A 167 3.36 11.22 -3.66
N LEU A 168 4.47 10.62 -3.22
CA LEU A 168 5.54 11.31 -2.50
C LEU A 168 6.18 12.45 -3.28
N TYR A 169 6.06 12.41 -4.61
CA TYR A 169 6.47 13.49 -5.49
C TYR A 169 5.95 14.87 -5.07
N ILE A 170 4.71 14.95 -4.55
CA ILE A 170 4.08 16.22 -4.18
C ILE A 170 4.78 16.92 -3.00
N ILE A 171 5.42 16.16 -2.12
CA ILE A 171 6.15 16.68 -0.95
C ILE A 171 7.67 16.67 -1.15
N GLY A 172 8.13 16.50 -2.40
CA GLY A 172 9.55 16.50 -2.73
C GLY A 172 10.28 15.21 -2.37
N GLY A 173 9.62 14.06 -2.49
CA GLY A 173 10.20 12.75 -2.22
C GLY A 173 11.40 12.40 -3.10
N ALA A 174 12.01 11.25 -2.82
CA ALA A 174 13.11 10.69 -3.59
C ALA A 174 12.77 9.30 -4.17
N ASP A 175 11.48 8.99 -4.27
CA ASP A 175 10.97 7.79 -4.94
C ASP A 175 11.22 7.83 -6.45
N LEU A 176 10.90 6.76 -7.13
CA LEU A 176 11.15 6.61 -8.57
C LEU A 176 10.51 7.74 -9.41
N ILE A 177 9.27 8.14 -9.11
CA ILE A 177 8.60 9.21 -9.85
C ILE A 177 9.21 10.58 -9.55
N SER A 178 9.53 10.85 -8.28
CA SER A 178 10.17 12.09 -7.86
C SER A 178 11.52 12.30 -8.56
N LEU A 179 12.37 11.26 -8.58
CA LEU A 179 13.67 11.33 -9.26
C LEU A 179 13.52 11.36 -10.79
N THR A 180 12.52 10.70 -11.36
CA THR A 180 12.20 10.80 -12.79
C THR A 180 11.80 12.23 -13.14
N TYR A 181 10.96 12.86 -12.34
CA TYR A 181 10.56 14.25 -12.57
C TYR A 181 11.76 15.21 -12.49
N SER A 182 12.59 15.08 -11.45
CA SER A 182 13.80 15.87 -11.31
C SER A 182 14.76 15.69 -12.50
N PHE A 183 14.87 14.46 -13.02
CA PHE A 183 15.66 14.17 -14.20
C PHE A 183 15.12 14.88 -15.46
N VAL A 184 13.81 14.82 -15.72
CA VAL A 184 13.25 15.39 -16.95
C VAL A 184 13.14 16.91 -16.93
N THR A 185 13.14 17.54 -15.76
CA THR A 185 13.10 19.00 -15.57
C THR A 185 14.48 19.62 -15.34
N GLY A 186 15.51 18.81 -15.11
CA GLY A 186 16.88 19.29 -14.86
C GLY A 186 17.49 19.99 -16.08
N GLU A 187 18.31 21.02 -15.88
CA GLU A 187 18.91 21.83 -16.94
C GLU A 187 19.76 21.02 -17.93
N ASN A 188 20.57 20.07 -17.42
CA ASN A 188 21.47 19.25 -18.23
C ASN A 188 20.84 17.95 -18.74
N THR A 189 19.78 17.48 -18.08
CA THR A 189 19.14 16.18 -18.32
C THR A 189 17.81 16.30 -19.04
N GLY A 190 17.17 17.46 -18.95
CA GLY A 190 15.81 17.71 -19.40
C GLY A 190 15.50 17.37 -20.86
N GLY A 191 14.21 17.24 -21.14
CA GLY A 191 13.67 16.97 -22.48
C GLY A 191 13.53 15.50 -22.86
N ALA A 192 14.01 14.54 -22.03
CA ALA A 192 13.84 13.10 -22.26
C ALA A 192 12.57 12.52 -21.58
N TYR A 193 11.45 13.27 -21.62
CA TYR A 193 10.22 12.91 -20.91
C TYR A 193 9.71 11.51 -21.22
N ALA A 194 9.44 11.22 -22.50
CA ALA A 194 8.84 9.96 -22.87
C ALA A 194 9.72 8.73 -22.53
N PRO A 195 11.03 8.68 -22.86
CA PRO A 195 11.88 7.58 -22.44
C PRO A 195 11.99 7.42 -20.92
N ALA A 196 12.09 8.52 -20.18
CA ALA A 196 12.23 8.48 -18.72
C ALA A 196 10.99 7.88 -18.05
N TYR A 197 9.79 8.36 -18.40
CA TYR A 197 8.54 7.82 -17.84
C TYR A 197 8.24 6.40 -18.33
N LEU A 198 8.65 6.03 -19.56
CA LEU A 198 8.55 4.64 -20.01
C LEU A 198 9.43 3.71 -19.17
N VAL A 199 10.67 4.09 -18.90
CA VAL A 199 11.57 3.29 -18.04
C VAL A 199 11.00 3.18 -16.62
N SER A 200 10.52 4.29 -16.04
CA SER A 200 9.91 4.27 -14.71
C SER A 200 8.66 3.39 -14.66
N GLY A 201 7.80 3.47 -15.69
CA GLY A 201 6.62 2.61 -15.83
C GLY A 201 6.98 1.12 -15.93
N LEU A 202 8.04 0.80 -16.71
CA LEU A 202 8.56 -0.57 -16.82
C LEU A 202 9.11 -1.08 -15.49
N LEU A 203 9.83 -0.24 -14.74
CA LEU A 203 10.36 -0.60 -13.42
C LEU A 203 9.22 -0.88 -12.42
N PHE A 204 8.18 -0.04 -12.37
CA PHE A 204 6.98 -0.35 -11.58
C PHE A 204 6.29 -1.63 -12.05
N PHE A 205 6.18 -1.84 -13.35
CA PHE A 205 5.57 -3.05 -13.90
C PHE A 205 6.32 -4.32 -13.48
N VAL A 206 7.65 -4.31 -13.54
CA VAL A 206 8.49 -5.46 -13.15
C VAL A 206 8.30 -5.83 -11.68
N ILE A 207 8.06 -4.88 -10.79
CA ILE A 207 7.79 -5.16 -9.36
C ILE A 207 6.33 -5.57 -9.15
N CYS A 208 5.39 -4.82 -9.71
CA CYS A 208 3.97 -5.00 -9.40
C CYS A 208 3.35 -6.21 -10.10
N TYR A 209 3.79 -6.55 -11.33
CA TYR A 209 3.21 -7.63 -12.12
C TYR A 209 3.37 -9.01 -11.48
N PRO A 210 4.58 -9.44 -11.01
CA PRO A 210 4.71 -10.72 -10.33
C PRO A 210 3.85 -10.82 -9.07
N LEU A 211 3.79 -9.75 -8.27
CA LEU A 211 2.95 -9.70 -7.07
C LEU A 211 1.45 -9.85 -7.41
N SER A 212 1.00 -9.15 -8.45
CA SER A 212 -0.41 -9.28 -8.90
C SER A 212 -0.73 -10.69 -9.41
N LYS A 213 0.20 -11.32 -10.13
CA LYS A 213 0.03 -12.71 -10.61
C LYS A 213 -0.06 -13.71 -9.47
N THR A 214 0.73 -13.55 -8.40
CA THR A 214 0.63 -14.42 -7.22
C THR A 214 -0.75 -14.31 -6.56
N ALA A 215 -1.33 -13.10 -6.44
CA ALA A 215 -2.68 -12.91 -5.92
C ALA A 215 -3.73 -13.68 -6.73
N VAL A 216 -3.69 -13.57 -8.07
CA VAL A 216 -4.63 -14.25 -8.96
C VAL A 216 -4.48 -15.77 -8.89
N SER A 217 -3.24 -16.28 -8.88
CA SER A 217 -2.97 -17.72 -8.81
C SER A 217 -3.48 -18.33 -7.49
N TYR A 218 -3.31 -17.61 -6.37
CA TYR A 218 -3.85 -18.04 -5.06
C TYR A 218 -5.39 -18.07 -5.06
N THR A 219 -6.05 -17.13 -5.72
CA THR A 219 -7.51 -17.08 -5.81
C THR A 219 -8.05 -18.33 -6.54
N HIS A 220 -7.41 -18.73 -7.63
CA HIS A 220 -7.80 -19.93 -8.37
C HIS A 220 -7.54 -21.25 -7.64
N LEU A 221 -6.61 -21.29 -6.68
CA LEU A 221 -6.28 -22.48 -5.91
C LEU A 221 -7.12 -22.63 -4.63
N THR A 222 -7.72 -21.54 -4.13
CA THR A 222 -8.39 -21.53 -2.84
C THR A 222 -9.90 -21.36 -2.89
N LEU A 223 -10.44 -20.96 -4.04
CA LEU A 223 -11.89 -20.89 -4.27
C LEU A 223 -12.31 -22.05 -5.19
N PRO A 224 -13.35 -22.81 -4.80
CA PRO A 224 -13.91 -23.87 -5.65
C PRO A 224 -14.56 -23.31 -6.91
#